data_eedea1c7431630b1e0239889cbf977f0
#
_entry.id   eedea1c7431630b1e0239889cbf977f0
#
_cell.length_a   1.000
_cell.length_b   1.000
_cell.length_c   1.000
_cell.angle_alpha   90.00
_cell.angle_beta   90.00
_cell.angle_gamma   90.00
#
_symmetry.space_group_name_H-M   'P 1'
#
loop_
_entity.id
_entity.type
_entity.pdbx_description
1 polymer ?
#
loop_
_entity_poly.entity_id
_entity_poly.type
_entity_poly.pdbx_seq_one_letter_code
_entity_poly.pdbx_strand_id
1 'polypeptide(L)'
;MKNKVILITAFIGIFFTSCSKFLDQVPDDVLSEEDIFESLVNTRKYLAQVYTNMPDEFSCRFAPSNYAGPYTGASDEANYWSLSWVMSNSLNQSTWDNTAGGTFWINWYKPVRTATDFINKIDGANDAEVDDMIKKHYKGEARAMRAIFYFWMMRLYGPVIILDKEVPVNGTGDEIFFARTPFDECVDYVVGQLDSAYAEITESVQNTSQHADQPLTYSNVVEYGRVTTGVCKAYKLQVLMLAASPQFNGNTQLANLKNQDGTQLVNQTYDAGKWTKAVNAAKEFLEEFDGTTYSLYKETDTDSWVAAYKSCKNVIVTDWNTEWIFGRPMSTTSDYWYDITPKLVGYSSDVAKGAGFLSVNQSMVDAYEMKNGLRITNSLSGYSSSGFSDFKSPYDLKARSTFNQWVNREARFYVGVTYNRSYWQNQAGSTEVIPVFEYSGNSGKVQSSWDVTSTGYIVRKQLATTGYSSRGWVYLRLAQIYLDYAEALNEVDPGNTDILKYVNLIRVRAGLPGYGSGDSDIEAPTTQSTVREVIRHERQIELAFENVRYFDLRRWLIAEETMGANVYGMNVYADGDDFYEKTLTYNRRFLQRDYLWPVPNDEILKDKYLVQNPGW
;
A
#
# COMPACT_ATOMS: atom_id res chain seq x y z
N MET A 1 -85.31 6.76 -7.28
CA MET A 1 -84.19 6.63 -6.33
C MET A 1 -83.59 5.22 -6.31
N LYS A 2 -84.26 4.12 -6.53
CA LYS A 2 -83.74 2.74 -6.48
C LYS A 2 -82.69 2.42 -7.56
N ASN A 3 -82.80 2.98 -8.76
CA ASN A 3 -81.87 2.70 -9.87
C ASN A 3 -80.50 3.44 -9.76
N LYS A 4 -80.44 4.53 -8.99
CA LYS A 4 -79.12 5.23 -8.75
C LYS A 4 -78.30 4.56 -7.67
N VAL A 5 -78.93 3.86 -6.75
CA VAL A 5 -78.21 3.12 -5.69
C VAL A 5 -77.57 1.85 -6.25
N ILE A 6 -78.23 1.16 -7.20
CA ILE A 6 -77.68 -0.04 -7.86
C ILE A 6 -76.47 0.30 -8.73
N LEU A 7 -76.42 1.46 -9.38
CA LEU A 7 -75.29 1.88 -10.19
C LEU A 7 -74.06 2.27 -9.33
N ILE A 8 -74.27 2.86 -8.14
CA ILE A 8 -73.22 3.24 -7.22
C ILE A 8 -72.60 1.97 -6.55
N THR A 9 -73.44 0.97 -6.24
CA THR A 9 -72.94 -0.29 -5.63
C THR A 9 -72.17 -1.13 -6.67
N ALA A 10 -72.59 -1.10 -7.96
CA ALA A 10 -71.83 -1.76 -9.03
C ALA A 10 -70.47 -1.06 -9.32
N PHE A 11 -70.40 0.28 -9.16
CA PHE A 11 -69.12 1.02 -9.37
C PHE A 11 -68.14 0.86 -8.21
N ILE A 12 -68.62 0.65 -6.99
CA ILE A 12 -67.75 0.37 -5.81
C ILE A 12 -67.22 -1.08 -5.83
N GLY A 13 -67.95 -2.02 -6.43
CA GLY A 13 -67.51 -3.43 -6.57
C GLY A 13 -66.38 -3.64 -7.59
N ILE A 14 -66.16 -2.70 -8.53
CA ILE A 14 -65.08 -2.82 -9.54
C ILE A 14 -63.72 -2.28 -9.04
N PHE A 15 -63.68 -1.51 -7.94
CA PHE A 15 -62.45 -0.97 -7.39
C PHE A 15 -61.70 -1.91 -6.44
N PHE A 16 -62.21 -3.09 -6.09
CA PHE A 16 -61.58 -4.05 -5.19
C PHE A 16 -60.92 -5.26 -5.88
N THR A 17 -60.90 -5.31 -7.20
CA THR A 17 -60.06 -6.25 -7.94
C THR A 17 -58.74 -5.56 -8.32
N SER A 18 -58.10 -4.92 -7.35
CA SER A 18 -56.74 -4.38 -7.53
C SER A 18 -55.75 -5.51 -7.49
N CYS A 19 -55.00 -5.64 -8.53
CA CYS A 19 -53.92 -6.55 -8.78
C CYS A 19 -52.97 -6.67 -7.59
N SER A 20 -53.11 -7.70 -6.76
CA SER A 20 -52.10 -8.09 -5.77
C SER A 20 -50.78 -8.56 -6.44
N LYS A 21 -50.83 -8.93 -7.71
CA LYS A 21 -49.66 -9.33 -8.51
C LYS A 21 -48.81 -8.17 -9.06
N PHE A 22 -49.30 -6.91 -8.99
CA PHE A 22 -48.51 -5.77 -9.49
C PHE A 22 -47.48 -5.26 -8.46
N LEU A 23 -47.65 -5.61 -7.17
CA LEU A 23 -46.71 -5.26 -6.10
C LEU A 23 -45.63 -6.33 -5.88
N ASP A 24 -45.81 -7.51 -6.48
CA ASP A 24 -44.80 -8.61 -6.44
C ASP A 24 -43.93 -8.68 -7.71
N GLN A 25 -44.05 -7.75 -8.64
CA GLN A 25 -43.09 -7.63 -9.72
C GLN A 25 -41.79 -7.03 -9.14
N VAL A 26 -40.86 -7.89 -8.83
CA VAL A 26 -39.43 -7.52 -8.75
C VAL A 26 -39.12 -6.82 -10.09
N PRO A 27 -38.52 -5.63 -10.10
CA PRO A 27 -38.11 -5.00 -11.36
C PRO A 27 -37.30 -6.03 -12.18
N ASP A 28 -37.65 -6.22 -13.43
CA ASP A 28 -37.00 -7.16 -14.38
C ASP A 28 -35.49 -6.92 -14.55
N ASP A 29 -34.97 -5.81 -14.00
CA ASP A 29 -33.56 -5.41 -14.05
C ASP A 29 -32.74 -5.87 -12.83
N VAL A 30 -33.32 -6.49 -11.81
CA VAL A 30 -32.61 -7.01 -10.65
C VAL A 30 -32.41 -8.52 -10.84
N LEU A 31 -31.18 -8.90 -11.20
CA LEU A 31 -30.77 -10.31 -11.26
C LEU A 31 -31.00 -10.98 -9.90
N SER A 32 -31.74 -12.08 -9.87
CA SER A 32 -31.82 -12.93 -8.69
C SER A 32 -30.45 -13.60 -8.41
N GLU A 33 -30.24 -14.08 -7.20
CA GLU A 33 -29.01 -14.83 -6.90
C GLU A 33 -28.86 -16.08 -7.78
N GLU A 34 -29.96 -16.71 -8.15
CA GLU A 34 -29.98 -17.86 -9.06
C GLU A 34 -29.52 -17.43 -10.47
N ASP A 35 -30.00 -16.30 -10.99
CA ASP A 35 -29.61 -15.80 -12.32
C ASP A 35 -28.12 -15.45 -12.42
N ILE A 36 -27.47 -15.13 -11.30
CA ILE A 36 -26.04 -14.81 -11.27
C ILE A 36 -25.19 -16.03 -11.66
N PHE A 37 -25.51 -17.19 -11.14
CA PHE A 37 -24.73 -18.40 -11.34
C PHE A 37 -25.19 -19.26 -12.53
N GLU A 38 -26.26 -18.84 -13.24
CA GLU A 38 -26.70 -19.46 -14.50
C GLU A 38 -25.84 -19.09 -15.71
N SER A 39 -24.97 -18.05 -15.60
CA SER A 39 -24.18 -17.55 -16.71
C SER A 39 -22.76 -17.24 -16.29
N LEU A 40 -21.78 -17.69 -17.08
CA LEU A 40 -20.36 -17.35 -16.88
C LEU A 40 -20.12 -15.85 -16.78
N VAL A 41 -20.78 -15.05 -17.62
CA VAL A 41 -20.66 -13.59 -17.63
C VAL A 41 -21.12 -12.98 -16.31
N ASN A 42 -22.24 -13.42 -15.77
CA ASN A 42 -22.78 -12.89 -14.51
C ASN A 42 -21.98 -13.37 -13.31
N THR A 43 -21.59 -14.65 -13.29
CA THR A 43 -20.68 -15.22 -12.28
C THR A 43 -19.36 -14.43 -12.22
N ARG A 44 -18.78 -14.10 -13.37
CA ARG A 44 -17.57 -13.30 -13.47
C ARG A 44 -17.75 -11.86 -12.99
N LYS A 45 -18.90 -11.23 -13.30
CA LYS A 45 -19.23 -9.90 -12.75
C LYS A 45 -19.36 -9.92 -11.25
N TYR A 46 -19.92 -11.00 -10.68
CA TYR A 46 -20.02 -11.13 -9.23
C TYR A 46 -18.65 -11.33 -8.58
N LEU A 47 -17.78 -12.18 -9.15
CA LEU A 47 -16.39 -12.27 -8.72
C LEU A 47 -15.69 -10.89 -8.77
N ALA A 48 -15.89 -10.12 -9.83
CA ALA A 48 -15.32 -8.79 -9.98
C ALA A 48 -15.74 -7.83 -8.85
N GLN A 49 -16.95 -8.00 -8.26
CA GLN A 49 -17.37 -7.20 -7.11
C GLN A 49 -16.50 -7.42 -5.87
N VAL A 50 -15.91 -8.62 -5.71
CA VAL A 50 -14.96 -8.89 -4.62
C VAL A 50 -13.73 -7.98 -4.73
N TYR A 51 -13.31 -7.64 -5.95
CA TYR A 51 -12.15 -6.77 -6.21
C TYR A 51 -12.45 -5.27 -6.10
N THR A 52 -13.72 -4.84 -6.09
CA THR A 52 -14.07 -3.41 -6.17
C THR A 52 -13.54 -2.59 -5.00
N ASN A 53 -13.35 -3.22 -3.83
CA ASN A 53 -12.91 -2.55 -2.61
C ASN A 53 -11.39 -2.61 -2.39
N MET A 54 -10.62 -2.95 -3.43
CA MET A 54 -9.16 -2.83 -3.39
C MET A 54 -8.75 -1.37 -3.19
N PRO A 55 -7.77 -1.07 -2.31
CA PRO A 55 -7.34 0.29 -2.04
C PRO A 55 -6.93 1.06 -3.30
N ASP A 56 -7.40 2.29 -3.44
CA ASP A 56 -6.91 3.22 -4.45
C ASP A 56 -5.85 4.13 -3.84
N GLU A 57 -4.61 3.66 -3.82
CA GLU A 57 -3.50 4.32 -3.13
C GLU A 57 -3.06 5.65 -3.77
N PHE A 58 -3.55 5.97 -4.99
CA PHE A 58 -3.41 7.31 -5.55
C PHE A 58 -4.33 8.34 -4.88
N SER A 59 -5.28 7.90 -4.08
CA SER A 59 -6.19 8.78 -3.32
C SER A 59 -5.80 8.91 -1.85
N CYS A 60 -4.52 8.71 -1.50
CA CYS A 60 -4.01 8.63 -0.13
C CYS A 60 -4.27 9.89 0.72
N ARG A 61 -4.51 11.04 0.11
CA ARG A 61 -4.88 12.30 0.80
C ARG A 61 -6.26 12.23 1.45
N PHE A 62 -7.21 11.55 0.82
CA PHE A 62 -8.60 11.41 1.24
C PHE A 62 -8.92 10.06 1.88
N ALA A 63 -7.95 9.32 2.21
CA ALA A 63 -7.88 7.98 2.81
C ALA A 63 -9.19 7.17 2.93
N PRO A 64 -10.13 7.47 3.84
CA PRO A 64 -11.23 6.55 4.13
C PRO A 64 -12.21 6.34 2.99
N SER A 65 -12.44 7.34 2.12
CA SER A 65 -13.48 7.29 1.08
C SER A 65 -13.12 6.38 -0.10
N ASN A 66 -11.82 6.14 -0.34
CA ASN A 66 -11.34 5.36 -1.48
C ASN A 66 -10.57 4.10 -1.06
N TYR A 67 -10.79 3.61 0.14
CA TYR A 67 -10.11 2.46 0.73
C TYR A 67 -8.57 2.63 0.82
N ALA A 68 -8.05 3.81 0.53
CA ALA A 68 -6.64 4.14 0.57
C ALA A 68 -6.24 4.75 1.92
N GLY A 69 -5.07 4.38 2.43
CA GLY A 69 -4.53 4.91 3.66
C GLY A 69 -3.59 6.10 3.44
N PRO A 70 -3.51 7.00 4.41
CA PRO A 70 -2.61 8.16 4.36
C PRO A 70 -1.16 7.78 4.69
N TYR A 71 -0.72 6.58 4.30
CA TYR A 71 0.45 5.91 4.88
C TYR A 71 1.78 6.63 4.62
N THR A 72 2.04 7.08 3.39
CA THR A 72 3.25 7.85 3.09
C THR A 72 3.31 9.15 3.88
N GLY A 73 2.21 9.93 3.90
CA GLY A 73 2.13 11.20 4.64
C GLY A 73 2.10 11.03 6.16
N ALA A 74 1.79 9.82 6.66
CA ALA A 74 1.77 9.43 8.06
C ALA A 74 2.95 8.55 8.46
N SER A 75 4.06 8.62 7.71
CA SER A 75 5.35 7.97 8.00
C SER A 75 6.46 9.00 8.19
N ASP A 76 7.68 8.54 8.48
CA ASP A 76 8.87 9.40 8.56
C ASP A 76 9.41 9.82 7.19
N GLU A 77 8.80 9.33 6.09
CA GLU A 77 9.23 9.63 4.72
C GLU A 77 8.79 11.02 4.25
N ALA A 78 7.50 11.35 4.47
CA ALA A 78 6.89 12.58 3.94
C ALA A 78 5.78 13.12 4.85
N ASN A 79 5.21 14.26 4.47
CA ASN A 79 4.13 14.89 5.21
C ASN A 79 3.25 15.78 4.32
N TYR A 80 2.04 16.09 4.83
CA TYR A 80 1.07 17.04 4.27
C TYR A 80 0.87 18.27 5.19
N TRP A 81 1.88 18.68 5.92
CA TRP A 81 1.74 19.66 7.01
C TRP A 81 0.99 20.94 6.62
N SER A 82 1.13 21.40 5.39
CA SER A 82 0.41 22.58 4.90
C SER A 82 -1.11 22.39 4.77
N LEU A 83 -1.61 21.17 4.89
CA LEU A 83 -3.02 20.80 4.72
C LEU A 83 -3.60 20.21 6.01
N SER A 84 -4.10 21.06 6.93
CA SER A 84 -4.59 20.64 8.26
C SER A 84 -5.75 19.64 8.22
N TRP A 85 -6.50 19.58 7.13
CA TRP A 85 -7.66 18.70 6.96
C TRP A 85 -7.30 17.29 6.45
N VAL A 86 -6.05 17.03 6.09
CA VAL A 86 -5.62 15.69 5.65
C VAL A 86 -5.42 14.78 6.85
N MET A 87 -5.96 13.58 6.78
CA MET A 87 -5.95 12.60 7.88
C MET A 87 -4.54 12.30 8.41
N SER A 88 -3.52 12.27 7.55
CA SER A 88 -2.14 12.04 7.97
C SER A 88 -1.66 13.04 9.03
N ASN A 89 -2.15 14.28 9.04
CA ASN A 89 -1.77 15.28 10.05
C ASN A 89 -2.35 14.93 11.43
N SER A 90 -3.60 14.46 11.49
CA SER A 90 -4.18 13.99 12.75
C SER A 90 -3.42 12.77 13.29
N LEU A 91 -3.01 11.84 12.41
CA LEU A 91 -2.17 10.70 12.78
C LEU A 91 -0.79 11.13 13.28
N ASN A 92 -0.14 12.07 12.58
CA ASN A 92 1.19 12.59 12.94
C ASN A 92 1.23 13.39 14.26
N GLN A 93 0.08 13.84 14.74
CA GLN A 93 -0.05 14.58 16.00
C GLN A 93 -0.77 13.78 17.10
N SER A 94 -1.21 12.55 16.79
CA SER A 94 -2.02 11.75 17.71
C SER A 94 -3.29 12.47 18.21
N THR A 95 -3.93 13.25 17.31
CA THR A 95 -5.17 14.00 17.59
C THR A 95 -6.41 13.36 16.99
N TRP A 96 -6.26 12.21 16.34
CA TRP A 96 -7.36 11.41 15.81
C TRP A 96 -8.05 10.60 16.93
N ASP A 97 -9.26 10.13 16.67
CA ASP A 97 -10.09 9.42 17.62
C ASP A 97 -10.76 8.17 16.99
N ASN A 98 -11.57 7.49 17.76
CA ASN A 98 -12.27 6.26 17.35
C ASN A 98 -13.42 6.47 16.35
N THR A 99 -13.66 7.70 15.88
CA THR A 99 -14.58 7.98 14.78
C THR A 99 -13.85 8.00 13.44
N ALA A 100 -12.59 8.44 13.41
CA ALA A 100 -11.80 8.61 12.20
C ALA A 100 -11.38 7.26 11.55
N GLY A 101 -11.11 6.22 12.36
CA GLY A 101 -10.64 4.91 11.90
C GLY A 101 -11.71 3.98 11.35
N GLY A 102 -12.99 4.33 11.52
CA GLY A 102 -14.11 3.42 11.31
C GLY A 102 -14.32 2.95 9.88
N THR A 103 -13.94 3.74 8.93
CA THR A 103 -14.28 3.48 7.53
C THR A 103 -13.60 2.24 6.97
N PHE A 104 -12.34 1.95 7.33
CA PHE A 104 -11.64 0.75 6.85
C PHE A 104 -12.22 -0.54 7.44
N TRP A 105 -12.58 -0.55 8.72
CA TRP A 105 -13.24 -1.68 9.36
C TRP A 105 -14.50 -2.07 8.59
N ILE A 106 -15.45 -1.14 8.47
CA ILE A 106 -16.73 -1.37 7.80
C ILE A 106 -16.52 -1.71 6.32
N ASN A 107 -15.65 -0.97 5.63
CA ASN A 107 -15.49 -1.10 4.19
C ASN A 107 -14.84 -2.41 3.78
N TRP A 108 -13.95 -2.99 4.59
CA TRP A 108 -13.32 -4.28 4.26
C TRP A 108 -14.12 -5.50 4.73
N TYR A 109 -15.02 -5.36 5.71
CA TYR A 109 -15.98 -6.44 6.00
C TYR A 109 -17.03 -6.62 4.89
N LYS A 110 -17.35 -5.58 4.10
CA LYS A 110 -18.24 -5.71 2.94
C LYS A 110 -17.71 -6.70 1.89
N PRO A 111 -16.50 -6.55 1.34
CA PRO A 111 -15.95 -7.52 0.39
C PRO A 111 -15.66 -8.88 1.03
N VAL A 112 -15.36 -8.95 2.32
CA VAL A 112 -15.28 -10.22 3.05
C VAL A 112 -16.60 -10.96 2.95
N ARG A 113 -17.74 -10.28 3.19
CA ARG A 113 -19.07 -10.88 3.02
C ARG A 113 -19.31 -11.29 1.57
N THR A 114 -19.07 -10.40 0.60
CA THR A 114 -19.25 -10.70 -0.84
C THR A 114 -18.44 -11.93 -1.26
N ALA A 115 -17.18 -12.04 -0.79
CA ALA A 115 -16.33 -13.19 -1.06
C ALA A 115 -16.86 -14.48 -0.39
N THR A 116 -17.37 -14.37 0.85
CA THR A 116 -17.95 -15.51 1.58
C THR A 116 -19.20 -16.02 0.86
N ASP A 117 -20.09 -15.13 0.44
CA ASP A 117 -21.29 -15.48 -0.34
C ASP A 117 -20.90 -16.16 -1.66
N PHE A 118 -19.93 -15.60 -2.38
CA PHE A 118 -19.43 -16.17 -3.63
C PHE A 118 -18.86 -17.58 -3.43
N ILE A 119 -17.97 -17.76 -2.44
CA ILE A 119 -17.33 -19.06 -2.13
C ILE A 119 -18.37 -20.14 -1.81
N ASN A 120 -19.44 -19.79 -1.08
CA ASN A 120 -20.47 -20.72 -0.66
C ASN A 120 -21.42 -21.14 -1.79
N LYS A 121 -21.59 -20.29 -2.81
CA LYS A 121 -22.60 -20.46 -3.86
C LYS A 121 -22.04 -20.93 -5.19
N ILE A 122 -20.77 -20.69 -5.51
CA ILE A 122 -20.16 -20.97 -6.81
C ILE A 122 -20.24 -22.47 -7.20
N ASP A 123 -20.19 -23.38 -6.23
CA ASP A 123 -20.26 -24.81 -6.50
C ASP A 123 -21.64 -25.22 -7.08
N GLY A 124 -22.70 -24.42 -6.85
CA GLY A 124 -24.04 -24.59 -7.41
C GLY A 124 -24.24 -23.94 -8.77
N ALA A 125 -23.23 -23.32 -9.38
CA ALA A 125 -23.34 -22.70 -10.69
C ALA A 125 -23.67 -23.72 -11.79
N ASN A 126 -24.33 -23.24 -12.87
CA ASN A 126 -24.72 -24.06 -14.00
C ASN A 126 -23.50 -24.70 -14.70
N ASP A 127 -23.40 -26.02 -14.66
CA ASP A 127 -22.26 -26.79 -15.19
C ASP A 127 -22.06 -26.62 -16.71
N ALA A 128 -23.10 -26.26 -17.45
CA ALA A 128 -23.00 -26.03 -18.89
C ALA A 128 -22.29 -24.71 -19.24
N GLU A 129 -22.37 -23.72 -18.33
CA GLU A 129 -21.82 -22.38 -18.52
C GLU A 129 -20.54 -22.17 -17.68
N VAL A 130 -20.48 -22.74 -16.48
CA VAL A 130 -19.40 -22.59 -15.51
C VAL A 130 -18.91 -23.99 -15.11
N ASP A 131 -17.93 -24.52 -15.82
CA ASP A 131 -17.40 -25.85 -15.54
C ASP A 131 -16.63 -25.93 -14.21
N ASP A 132 -16.34 -27.16 -13.76
CA ASP A 132 -15.69 -27.42 -12.47
C ASP A 132 -14.31 -26.75 -12.33
N MET A 133 -13.57 -26.57 -13.43
CA MET A 133 -12.28 -25.88 -13.39
C MET A 133 -12.47 -24.38 -13.15
N ILE A 134 -13.44 -23.75 -13.82
CA ILE A 134 -13.78 -22.34 -13.61
C ILE A 134 -14.30 -22.14 -12.19
N LYS A 135 -15.23 -23.00 -11.71
CA LYS A 135 -15.74 -22.93 -10.34
C LYS A 135 -14.60 -22.96 -9.33
N LYS A 136 -13.70 -23.93 -9.46
CA LYS A 136 -12.56 -24.09 -8.58
C LYS A 136 -11.64 -22.86 -8.61
N HIS A 137 -11.29 -22.38 -9.81
CA HIS A 137 -10.41 -21.23 -10.00
C HIS A 137 -11.01 -19.95 -9.41
N TYR A 138 -12.27 -19.64 -9.73
CA TYR A 138 -12.94 -18.43 -9.20
C TYR A 138 -13.16 -18.50 -7.69
N LYS A 139 -13.41 -19.69 -7.15
CA LYS A 139 -13.48 -19.94 -5.71
C LYS A 139 -12.15 -19.60 -5.03
N GLY A 140 -11.04 -20.04 -5.63
CA GLY A 140 -9.69 -19.74 -5.17
C GLY A 140 -9.40 -18.24 -5.17
N GLU A 141 -9.76 -17.51 -6.22
CA GLU A 141 -9.59 -16.06 -6.27
C GLU A 141 -10.38 -15.34 -5.17
N ALA A 142 -11.67 -15.67 -5.02
CA ALA A 142 -12.52 -15.08 -3.99
C ALA A 142 -11.98 -15.37 -2.58
N ARG A 143 -11.48 -16.60 -2.36
CA ARG A 143 -10.86 -17.03 -1.10
C ARG A 143 -9.59 -16.25 -0.80
N ALA A 144 -8.71 -16.09 -1.78
CA ALA A 144 -7.49 -15.31 -1.63
C ALA A 144 -7.78 -13.83 -1.35
N MET A 145 -8.70 -13.21 -2.08
CA MET A 145 -9.10 -11.83 -1.84
C MET A 145 -9.68 -11.63 -0.44
N ARG A 146 -10.53 -12.56 0.05
CA ARG A 146 -11.03 -12.53 1.43
C ARG A 146 -9.88 -12.57 2.44
N ALA A 147 -8.90 -13.44 2.23
CA ALA A 147 -7.73 -13.55 3.08
C ALA A 147 -6.88 -12.26 3.06
N ILE A 148 -6.71 -11.63 1.89
CA ILE A 148 -5.99 -10.37 1.72
C ILE A 148 -6.71 -9.22 2.44
N PHE A 149 -8.04 -9.14 2.38
CA PHE A 149 -8.81 -8.14 3.14
C PHE A 149 -8.64 -8.33 4.64
N TYR A 150 -8.65 -9.56 5.16
CA TYR A 150 -8.33 -9.83 6.56
C TYR A 150 -6.92 -9.38 6.92
N PHE A 151 -5.92 -9.69 6.10
CA PHE A 151 -4.55 -9.22 6.33
C PHE A 151 -4.48 -7.68 6.40
N TRP A 152 -5.15 -6.97 5.48
CA TRP A 152 -5.18 -5.50 5.50
C TRP A 152 -5.84 -4.95 6.76
N MET A 153 -6.89 -5.59 7.29
CA MET A 153 -7.47 -5.23 8.58
C MET A 153 -6.53 -5.55 9.75
N MET A 154 -5.91 -6.75 9.75
CA MET A 154 -5.01 -7.19 10.82
C MET A 154 -3.82 -6.26 11.03
N ARG A 155 -3.22 -5.74 9.96
CA ARG A 155 -2.10 -4.80 10.07
C ARG A 155 -2.47 -3.42 10.62
N LEU A 156 -3.76 -3.05 10.60
CA LEU A 156 -4.27 -1.80 11.17
C LEU A 156 -4.83 -2.01 12.58
N TYR A 157 -5.71 -2.98 12.74
CA TYR A 157 -6.51 -3.17 13.96
C TYR A 157 -5.96 -4.27 14.88
N GLY A 158 -4.98 -5.06 14.45
CA GLY A 158 -4.54 -6.25 15.16
C GLY A 158 -5.54 -7.41 15.02
N PRO A 159 -5.93 -8.08 16.12
CA PRO A 159 -6.97 -9.10 16.11
C PRO A 159 -8.26 -8.57 15.47
N VAL A 160 -8.94 -9.39 14.66
CA VAL A 160 -10.20 -9.03 13.96
C VAL A 160 -11.27 -10.09 14.23
N ILE A 161 -12.48 -9.87 13.77
CA ILE A 161 -13.54 -10.89 13.79
C ILE A 161 -13.40 -11.73 12.51
N ILE A 162 -13.16 -13.03 12.63
CA ILE A 162 -13.17 -13.95 11.49
C ILE A 162 -14.61 -14.41 11.23
N LEU A 163 -15.12 -14.07 10.05
CA LEU A 163 -16.45 -14.44 9.57
C LEU A 163 -16.28 -15.37 8.35
N ASP A 164 -16.32 -16.67 8.59
CA ASP A 164 -16.18 -17.70 7.57
C ASP A 164 -17.54 -18.22 7.02
N LYS A 165 -18.63 -17.71 7.62
CA LYS A 165 -20.02 -18.04 7.27
C LYS A 165 -20.83 -16.79 7.02
N GLU A 166 -21.92 -16.95 6.30
CA GLU A 166 -22.89 -15.88 6.13
C GLU A 166 -23.53 -15.52 7.47
N VAL A 167 -23.53 -14.23 7.78
CA VAL A 167 -24.27 -13.70 8.92
C VAL A 167 -25.71 -13.43 8.46
N PRO A 168 -26.73 -14.03 9.11
CA PRO A 168 -28.10 -13.88 8.66
C PRO A 168 -28.60 -12.43 8.83
N VAL A 169 -29.28 -11.92 7.80
CA VAL A 169 -29.78 -10.53 7.79
C VAL A 169 -30.79 -10.27 8.93
N ASN A 170 -31.56 -11.29 9.28
CA ASN A 170 -32.58 -11.23 10.34
C ASN A 170 -32.10 -11.96 11.63
N GLY A 171 -30.80 -12.19 11.76
CA GLY A 171 -30.22 -12.85 12.94
C GLY A 171 -30.41 -12.05 14.22
N THR A 172 -30.40 -12.74 15.34
CA THR A 172 -30.54 -12.16 16.68
C THR A 172 -29.51 -12.73 17.65
N GLY A 173 -29.13 -11.94 18.65
CA GLY A 173 -28.22 -12.39 19.70
C GLY A 173 -26.87 -12.86 19.16
N ASP A 174 -26.45 -14.05 19.53
CA ASP A 174 -25.13 -14.61 19.18
C ASP A 174 -24.97 -14.97 17.70
N GLU A 175 -26.04 -14.86 16.90
CA GLU A 175 -25.95 -15.03 15.44
C GLU A 175 -25.33 -13.81 14.73
N ILE A 176 -25.34 -12.63 15.38
CA ILE A 176 -24.90 -11.34 14.81
C ILE A 176 -23.87 -10.61 15.66
N PHE A 177 -23.57 -11.07 16.87
CA PHE A 177 -22.58 -10.49 17.76
C PHE A 177 -21.36 -11.41 17.88
N PHE A 178 -20.18 -10.86 17.64
CA PHE A 178 -18.96 -11.64 17.57
C PHE A 178 -17.83 -11.01 18.38
N ALA A 179 -17.16 -11.81 19.18
CA ALA A 179 -15.91 -11.42 19.80
C ALA A 179 -14.77 -11.41 18.77
N ARG A 180 -13.73 -10.66 19.03
CA ARG A 180 -12.52 -10.67 18.20
C ARG A 180 -11.82 -12.02 18.34
N THR A 181 -11.35 -12.54 17.22
CA THR A 181 -10.56 -13.77 17.15
C THR A 181 -9.12 -13.48 17.60
N PRO A 182 -8.50 -14.31 18.46
CA PRO A 182 -7.08 -14.15 18.82
C PRO A 182 -6.18 -14.00 17.60
N PHE A 183 -5.15 -13.18 17.71
CA PHE A 183 -4.34 -12.80 16.54
C PHE A 183 -3.68 -14.01 15.85
N ASP A 184 -3.14 -14.94 16.62
CA ASP A 184 -2.50 -16.14 16.06
C ASP A 184 -3.52 -17.04 15.32
N GLU A 185 -4.76 -17.11 15.80
CA GLU A 185 -5.85 -17.80 15.10
C GLU A 185 -6.28 -17.06 13.83
N CYS A 186 -6.28 -15.72 13.84
CA CYS A 186 -6.47 -14.94 12.62
C CYS A 186 -5.38 -15.25 11.59
N VAL A 187 -4.12 -15.35 12.03
CA VAL A 187 -2.98 -15.72 11.18
C VAL A 187 -3.17 -17.11 10.58
N ASP A 188 -3.48 -18.09 11.40
CA ASP A 188 -3.67 -19.47 10.95
C ASP A 188 -4.85 -19.59 9.95
N TYR A 189 -5.94 -18.88 10.20
CA TYR A 189 -7.06 -18.80 9.26
C TYR A 189 -6.64 -18.20 7.92
N VAL A 190 -6.01 -17.02 7.93
CA VAL A 190 -5.61 -16.32 6.69
C VAL A 190 -4.60 -17.14 5.89
N VAL A 191 -3.60 -17.72 6.55
CA VAL A 191 -2.62 -18.62 5.91
C VAL A 191 -3.32 -19.83 5.30
N GLY A 192 -4.21 -20.50 6.04
CA GLY A 192 -4.98 -21.66 5.54
C GLY A 192 -5.87 -21.30 4.35
N GLN A 193 -6.46 -20.09 4.32
CA GLN A 193 -7.22 -19.62 3.16
C GLN A 193 -6.33 -19.37 1.94
N LEU A 194 -5.14 -18.80 2.12
CA LEU A 194 -4.19 -18.59 1.02
C LEU A 194 -3.61 -19.91 0.47
N ASP A 195 -3.33 -20.88 1.34
CA ASP A 195 -2.90 -22.23 0.92
C ASP A 195 -4.00 -22.96 0.15
N SER A 196 -5.26 -22.85 0.60
CA SER A 196 -6.42 -23.40 -0.12
C SER A 196 -6.61 -22.73 -1.47
N ALA A 197 -6.51 -21.40 -1.53
CA ALA A 197 -6.62 -20.63 -2.75
C ALA A 197 -5.52 -21.00 -3.75
N TYR A 198 -4.29 -21.16 -3.28
CA TYR A 198 -3.16 -21.62 -4.10
C TYR A 198 -3.47 -22.98 -4.77
N ALA A 199 -4.07 -23.90 -4.05
CA ALA A 199 -4.45 -25.23 -4.59
C ALA A 199 -5.69 -25.18 -5.51
N GLU A 200 -6.54 -24.18 -5.37
CA GLU A 200 -7.75 -23.98 -6.18
C GLU A 200 -7.48 -23.22 -7.48
N ILE A 201 -6.55 -22.28 -7.49
CA ILE A 201 -6.13 -21.52 -8.67
C ILE A 201 -5.26 -22.44 -9.53
N THR A 202 -5.75 -22.81 -10.72
CA THR A 202 -5.08 -23.75 -11.61
C THR A 202 -4.56 -23.09 -12.87
N GLU A 203 -3.30 -23.38 -13.21
CA GLU A 203 -2.66 -22.86 -14.43
C GLU A 203 -3.26 -23.42 -15.71
N SER A 204 -3.83 -24.64 -15.68
CA SER A 204 -4.39 -25.30 -16.85
C SER A 204 -5.64 -24.65 -17.44
N VAL A 205 -6.31 -23.80 -16.67
CA VAL A 205 -7.49 -23.03 -17.11
C VAL A 205 -7.14 -22.01 -18.20
N GLN A 206 -5.86 -21.63 -18.34
CA GLN A 206 -5.40 -20.61 -19.30
C GLN A 206 -5.43 -20.99 -20.76
N ASN A 207 -5.25 -22.26 -21.06
CA ASN A 207 -4.83 -22.68 -22.41
C ASN A 207 -5.99 -23.16 -23.30
N THR A 208 -7.23 -23.05 -22.85
CA THR A 208 -8.41 -23.39 -23.67
C THR A 208 -9.13 -22.14 -24.15
N SER A 209 -9.77 -22.21 -25.31
CA SER A 209 -10.54 -21.07 -25.85
C SER A 209 -11.68 -20.61 -24.94
N GLN A 210 -12.18 -21.47 -24.05
CA GLN A 210 -13.20 -21.17 -23.05
C GLN A 210 -12.62 -20.40 -21.85
N HIS A 211 -11.31 -20.46 -21.66
CA HIS A 211 -10.61 -19.93 -20.50
C HIS A 211 -9.51 -18.91 -20.89
N ALA A 212 -9.52 -18.44 -22.13
CA ALA A 212 -8.55 -17.48 -22.67
C ALA A 212 -8.50 -16.14 -21.91
N ASP A 213 -9.50 -15.92 -21.06
CA ASP A 213 -9.65 -14.74 -20.22
C ASP A 213 -9.01 -14.90 -18.82
N GLN A 214 -8.46 -16.07 -18.50
CA GLN A 214 -7.86 -16.31 -17.19
C GLN A 214 -6.40 -15.85 -17.14
N PRO A 215 -6.05 -14.96 -16.19
CA PRO A 215 -4.70 -14.42 -16.12
C PRO A 215 -3.81 -15.33 -15.29
N LEU A 216 -3.00 -16.13 -15.89
CA LEU A 216 -1.94 -16.80 -15.15
C LEU A 216 -0.57 -16.21 -15.46
N THR A 217 -0.48 -15.47 -16.56
CA THR A 217 0.71 -14.71 -16.90
C THR A 217 0.33 -13.29 -17.25
N TYR A 218 1.26 -12.36 -17.11
CA TYR A 218 1.12 -10.95 -17.50
C TYR A 218 0.90 -10.72 -19.01
N SER A 219 0.56 -11.74 -19.75
CA SER A 219 0.38 -11.66 -21.21
C SER A 219 -1.00 -11.14 -21.63
N ASN A 220 -1.99 -11.14 -20.74
CA ASN A 220 -3.33 -10.64 -21.04
C ASN A 220 -3.65 -9.37 -20.23
N VAL A 221 -3.47 -8.21 -20.85
CA VAL A 221 -3.65 -6.90 -20.21
C VAL A 221 -5.05 -6.64 -19.64
N VAL A 222 -6.10 -7.32 -20.14
CA VAL A 222 -7.47 -7.17 -19.62
C VAL A 222 -7.68 -7.88 -18.28
N GLU A 223 -6.77 -8.76 -17.89
CA GLU A 223 -6.88 -9.59 -16.68
C GLU A 223 -5.88 -9.18 -15.59
N TYR A 224 -5.06 -8.17 -15.84
CA TYR A 224 -4.12 -7.66 -14.85
C TYR A 224 -4.84 -7.26 -13.55
N GLY A 225 -4.24 -7.61 -12.41
CA GLY A 225 -4.78 -7.33 -11.07
C GLY A 225 -5.61 -8.47 -10.47
N ARG A 226 -5.84 -9.56 -11.20
CA ARG A 226 -6.43 -10.78 -10.62
C ARG A 226 -5.40 -11.55 -9.79
N VAL A 227 -5.88 -12.29 -8.80
CA VAL A 227 -5.03 -13.11 -7.94
C VAL A 227 -4.45 -14.28 -8.71
N THR A 228 -3.15 -14.53 -8.53
CA THR A 228 -2.41 -15.68 -9.08
C THR A 228 -1.86 -16.54 -7.93
N THR A 229 -1.31 -17.70 -8.25
CA THR A 229 -0.60 -18.56 -7.28
C THR A 229 0.55 -17.82 -6.61
N GLY A 230 1.29 -17.00 -7.37
CA GLY A 230 2.35 -16.15 -6.82
C GLY A 230 1.83 -15.12 -5.81
N VAL A 231 0.66 -14.53 -6.04
CA VAL A 231 0.01 -13.63 -5.08
C VAL A 231 -0.33 -14.36 -3.77
N CYS A 232 -0.87 -15.60 -3.85
CA CYS A 232 -1.19 -16.38 -2.66
C CYS A 232 0.03 -16.63 -1.78
N LYS A 233 1.15 -17.09 -2.35
CA LYS A 233 2.39 -17.33 -1.60
C LYS A 233 3.03 -16.05 -1.09
N ALA A 234 3.00 -14.99 -1.87
CA ALA A 234 3.56 -13.70 -1.46
C ALA A 234 2.78 -13.11 -0.26
N TYR A 235 1.44 -13.14 -0.28
CA TYR A 235 0.65 -12.67 0.87
C TYR A 235 0.73 -13.60 2.07
N LYS A 236 0.88 -14.93 1.89
CA LYS A 236 1.22 -15.85 2.99
C LYS A 236 2.49 -15.38 3.72
N LEU A 237 3.54 -15.02 2.98
CA LEU A 237 4.75 -14.45 3.56
C LEU A 237 4.45 -13.15 4.31
N GLN A 238 3.68 -12.22 3.73
CA GLN A 238 3.37 -10.94 4.38
C GLN A 238 2.66 -11.13 5.74
N VAL A 239 1.71 -12.07 5.81
CA VAL A 239 0.99 -12.42 7.05
C VAL A 239 1.94 -12.98 8.09
N LEU A 240 2.82 -13.90 7.69
CA LEU A 240 3.81 -14.53 8.59
C LEU A 240 4.87 -13.53 9.06
N MET A 241 5.31 -12.61 8.22
CA MET A 241 6.20 -11.50 8.62
C MET A 241 5.56 -10.59 9.66
N LEU A 242 4.28 -10.24 9.49
CA LEU A 242 3.55 -9.47 10.48
C LEU A 242 3.44 -10.22 11.82
N ALA A 243 3.12 -11.51 11.78
CA ALA A 243 2.97 -12.36 12.95
C ALA A 243 4.29 -12.59 13.72
N ALA A 244 5.41 -12.66 12.99
CA ALA A 244 6.75 -12.85 13.57
C ALA A 244 7.34 -11.56 14.16
N SER A 245 6.86 -10.39 13.69
CA SER A 245 7.41 -9.09 14.07
C SER A 245 7.09 -8.71 15.52
N PRO A 246 7.91 -7.87 16.18
CA PRO A 246 7.76 -7.49 17.59
C PRO A 246 6.37 -7.00 18.00
N GLN A 247 5.59 -6.39 17.10
CA GLN A 247 4.25 -5.90 17.39
C GLN A 247 3.29 -7.00 17.86
N PHE A 248 3.44 -8.24 17.33
CA PHE A 248 2.53 -9.36 17.63
C PHE A 248 3.24 -10.63 18.12
N ASN A 249 4.55 -10.56 18.34
CA ASN A 249 5.34 -11.68 18.83
C ASN A 249 5.95 -11.37 20.21
N GLY A 250 5.20 -11.66 21.25
CA GLY A 250 5.62 -11.42 22.64
C GLY A 250 5.47 -9.97 23.10
N ASN A 251 4.58 -9.20 22.50
CA ASN A 251 4.35 -7.79 22.85
C ASN A 251 3.54 -7.65 24.13
N THR A 252 4.22 -7.44 25.26
CA THR A 252 3.59 -7.27 26.58
C THR A 252 2.82 -5.95 26.74
N GLN A 253 3.01 -4.98 25.85
CA GLN A 253 2.22 -3.74 25.83
C GLN A 253 0.74 -4.01 25.50
N LEU A 254 0.43 -5.15 24.86
CA LEU A 254 -0.91 -5.60 24.54
C LEU A 254 -1.49 -6.61 25.56
N ALA A 255 -0.90 -6.75 26.75
CA ALA A 255 -1.33 -7.70 27.76
C ALA A 255 -2.80 -7.49 28.22
N ASN A 256 -3.29 -6.26 28.15
CA ASN A 256 -4.65 -5.90 28.53
C ASN A 256 -5.66 -6.03 27.37
N LEU A 257 -5.21 -6.37 26.16
CA LEU A 257 -6.09 -6.60 25.02
C LEU A 257 -6.71 -8.00 25.13
N LYS A 258 -7.90 -8.06 25.71
CA LYS A 258 -8.64 -9.31 25.98
C LYS A 258 -10.09 -9.14 25.59
N ASN A 259 -10.73 -10.23 25.17
CA ASN A 259 -12.18 -10.30 25.06
C ASN A 259 -12.84 -10.22 26.46
N GLN A 260 -14.13 -9.99 26.50
CA GLN A 260 -14.88 -9.87 27.77
C GLN A 260 -14.87 -11.15 28.61
N ASP A 261 -14.72 -12.30 27.95
CA ASP A 261 -14.60 -13.62 28.63
C ASP A 261 -13.18 -13.88 29.18
N GLY A 262 -12.25 -12.94 28.99
CA GLY A 262 -10.86 -13.04 29.43
C GLY A 262 -9.91 -13.67 28.43
N THR A 263 -10.38 -14.09 27.25
CA THR A 263 -9.53 -14.64 26.17
C THR A 263 -8.48 -13.62 25.75
N GLN A 264 -7.19 -13.98 25.84
CA GLN A 264 -6.07 -13.14 25.43
C GLN A 264 -6.03 -13.00 23.89
N LEU A 265 -6.07 -11.77 23.39
CA LEU A 265 -6.13 -11.52 21.96
C LEU A 265 -4.77 -11.49 21.25
N VAL A 266 -3.68 -11.21 21.99
CA VAL A 266 -2.31 -11.24 21.47
C VAL A 266 -1.43 -12.03 22.43
N ASN A 267 -0.72 -13.02 21.91
CA ASN A 267 0.16 -13.86 22.71
C ASN A 267 1.31 -13.02 23.32
N GLN A 268 1.52 -13.18 24.62
CA GLN A 268 2.50 -12.42 25.40
C GLN A 268 3.88 -13.07 25.44
N THR A 269 3.99 -14.31 24.93
CA THR A 269 5.26 -15.07 24.89
C THR A 269 5.87 -14.96 23.51
N TYR A 270 7.18 -14.60 23.45
CA TYR A 270 7.92 -14.61 22.21
C TYR A 270 8.08 -16.04 21.68
N ASP A 271 7.79 -16.22 20.40
CA ASP A 271 7.93 -17.48 19.66
C ASP A 271 8.86 -17.31 18.45
N ALA A 272 10.10 -17.83 18.57
CA ALA A 272 11.06 -17.84 17.46
C ALA A 272 10.59 -18.65 16.25
N GLY A 273 9.69 -19.64 16.44
CA GLY A 273 9.13 -20.46 15.37
C GLY A 273 8.33 -19.64 14.35
N LYS A 274 7.78 -18.48 14.73
CA LYS A 274 7.10 -17.56 13.80
C LYS A 274 8.04 -17.05 12.70
N TRP A 275 9.29 -16.71 13.04
CA TRP A 275 10.30 -16.33 12.05
C TRP A 275 10.68 -17.49 11.13
N THR A 276 10.78 -18.71 11.68
CA THR A 276 11.03 -19.91 10.87
C THR A 276 9.92 -20.16 9.85
N LYS A 277 8.65 -19.97 10.23
CA LYS A 277 7.52 -20.04 9.30
C LYS A 277 7.66 -19.00 8.17
N ALA A 278 8.06 -17.77 8.49
CA ALA A 278 8.28 -16.71 7.50
C ALA A 278 9.44 -17.05 6.54
N VAL A 279 10.57 -17.56 7.06
CA VAL A 279 11.69 -18.03 6.23
C VAL A 279 11.26 -19.12 5.25
N ASN A 280 10.50 -20.11 5.74
CA ASN A 280 10.04 -21.20 4.89
C ASN A 280 9.08 -20.71 3.78
N ALA A 281 8.14 -19.82 4.11
CA ALA A 281 7.24 -19.24 3.12
C ALA A 281 7.99 -18.39 2.06
N ALA A 282 9.02 -17.65 2.47
CA ALA A 282 9.87 -16.92 1.54
C ALA A 282 10.65 -17.85 0.60
N LYS A 283 11.23 -18.94 1.13
CA LYS A 283 11.93 -19.95 0.33
C LYS A 283 10.99 -20.61 -0.68
N GLU A 284 9.80 -21.04 -0.24
CA GLU A 284 8.78 -21.63 -1.13
C GLU A 284 8.42 -20.67 -2.29
N PHE A 285 8.29 -19.37 -2.02
CA PHE A 285 8.03 -18.37 -3.05
C PHE A 285 9.22 -18.22 -4.01
N LEU A 286 10.43 -18.08 -3.47
CA LEU A 286 11.63 -17.83 -4.28
C LEU A 286 11.98 -19.05 -5.14
N GLU A 287 11.86 -20.26 -4.63
CA GLU A 287 12.13 -21.50 -5.38
C GLU A 287 11.18 -21.69 -6.56
N GLU A 288 9.93 -21.26 -6.45
CA GLU A 288 8.93 -21.47 -7.49
C GLU A 288 8.90 -20.33 -8.52
N PHE A 289 9.05 -19.08 -8.09
CA PHE A 289 8.74 -17.92 -8.91
C PHE A 289 9.93 -17.03 -9.26
N ASP A 290 11.02 -17.01 -8.47
CA ASP A 290 12.17 -16.14 -8.73
C ASP A 290 12.95 -16.61 -9.97
N GLY A 291 13.19 -15.69 -10.91
CA GLY A 291 13.86 -15.97 -12.17
C GLY A 291 13.02 -16.74 -13.19
N THR A 292 11.79 -17.14 -12.84
CA THR A 292 10.84 -17.83 -13.72
C THR A 292 9.67 -16.93 -14.09
N THR A 293 8.82 -16.59 -13.11
CA THR A 293 7.64 -15.73 -13.28
C THR A 293 7.99 -14.28 -12.95
N TYR A 294 8.79 -14.06 -11.91
CA TYR A 294 9.20 -12.74 -11.45
C TYR A 294 10.71 -12.57 -11.53
N SER A 295 11.15 -11.34 -11.79
CA SER A 295 12.55 -10.96 -11.73
C SER A 295 12.68 -9.47 -11.42
N LEU A 296 13.80 -9.05 -10.81
CA LEU A 296 14.07 -7.63 -10.61
C LEU A 296 14.05 -6.89 -11.95
N TYR A 297 13.26 -5.83 -12.01
CA TYR A 297 13.17 -4.98 -13.18
C TYR A 297 14.48 -4.21 -13.40
N LYS A 298 15.04 -4.31 -14.58
CA LYS A 298 16.30 -3.65 -14.95
C LYS A 298 16.21 -3.05 -16.34
N GLU A 299 16.76 -1.85 -16.47
CA GLU A 299 16.98 -1.19 -17.75
C GLU A 299 18.48 -1.01 -18.00
N THR A 300 18.83 -0.84 -19.27
CA THR A 300 20.20 -0.60 -19.71
C THR A 300 20.37 0.82 -20.21
N ASP A 301 21.55 1.37 -20.03
CA ASP A 301 22.01 2.63 -20.62
C ASP A 301 23.52 2.57 -20.81
N THR A 302 24.09 3.45 -21.65
CA THR A 302 25.54 3.60 -21.80
C THR A 302 26.21 4.11 -20.52
N ASP A 303 25.48 4.89 -19.71
CA ASP A 303 25.88 5.30 -18.37
C ASP A 303 25.19 4.40 -17.34
N SER A 304 25.97 3.65 -16.56
CA SER A 304 25.46 2.72 -15.55
C SER A 304 24.62 3.40 -14.47
N TRP A 305 24.91 4.64 -14.13
CA TRP A 305 24.15 5.40 -13.16
C TRP A 305 22.79 5.85 -13.72
N VAL A 306 22.73 6.21 -15.00
CA VAL A 306 21.47 6.47 -15.70
C VAL A 306 20.65 5.18 -15.84
N ALA A 307 21.28 4.04 -16.12
CA ALA A 307 20.62 2.73 -16.14
C ALA A 307 19.98 2.39 -14.79
N ALA A 308 20.70 2.61 -13.70
CA ALA A 308 20.21 2.43 -12.33
C ALA A 308 19.01 3.35 -12.02
N TYR A 309 19.10 4.64 -12.40
CA TYR A 309 17.99 5.59 -12.24
C TYR A 309 16.75 5.11 -13.01
N LYS A 310 16.89 4.72 -14.28
CA LYS A 310 15.79 4.20 -15.10
C LYS A 310 15.17 2.96 -14.50
N SER A 311 15.98 2.00 -14.04
CA SER A 311 15.53 0.76 -13.40
C SER A 311 14.70 1.05 -12.15
N CYS A 312 15.22 1.91 -11.25
CA CYS A 312 14.54 2.25 -10.00
C CYS A 312 13.28 3.11 -10.19
N LYS A 313 13.22 3.92 -11.25
CA LYS A 313 12.05 4.72 -11.59
C LYS A 313 10.98 3.87 -12.28
N ASN A 314 11.38 3.18 -13.35
CA ASN A 314 10.43 2.56 -14.25
C ASN A 314 9.83 1.28 -13.67
N VAL A 315 10.45 0.64 -12.68
CA VAL A 315 9.81 -0.44 -11.91
C VAL A 315 8.48 -0.01 -11.29
N ILE A 316 8.31 1.29 -10.98
CA ILE A 316 7.09 1.83 -10.38
C ILE A 316 6.13 2.40 -11.41
N VAL A 317 6.64 3.05 -12.47
CA VAL A 317 5.79 3.78 -13.44
C VAL A 317 5.49 2.98 -14.71
N THR A 318 6.07 1.79 -14.87
CA THR A 318 5.73 0.85 -15.94
C THR A 318 4.85 -0.25 -15.34
N ASP A 319 3.57 -0.19 -15.63
CA ASP A 319 2.59 -1.12 -15.07
C ASP A 319 2.90 -2.57 -15.50
N TRP A 320 2.70 -3.51 -14.56
CA TRP A 320 2.79 -4.96 -14.77
C TRP A 320 4.10 -5.45 -15.41
N ASN A 321 5.22 -4.84 -14.97
CA ASN A 321 6.54 -5.31 -15.33
C ASN A 321 6.90 -6.62 -14.57
N THR A 322 8.05 -7.19 -14.87
CA THR A 322 8.51 -8.48 -14.33
C THR A 322 8.67 -8.53 -12.80
N GLU A 323 8.66 -7.39 -12.11
CA GLU A 323 8.84 -7.33 -10.66
C GLU A 323 7.51 -7.25 -9.90
N TRP A 324 6.41 -6.82 -10.55
CA TRP A 324 5.11 -6.68 -9.91
C TRP A 324 4.45 -8.03 -9.63
N ILE A 325 4.14 -8.30 -8.36
CA ILE A 325 3.43 -9.52 -7.94
C ILE A 325 1.94 -9.24 -7.86
N PHE A 326 1.55 -8.14 -7.22
CA PHE A 326 0.15 -7.74 -7.07
C PHE A 326 -0.01 -6.23 -7.07
N GLY A 327 -1.12 -5.77 -7.62
CA GLY A 327 -1.44 -4.34 -7.68
C GLY A 327 -2.88 -4.08 -8.12
N ARG A 328 -3.29 -2.84 -7.95
CA ARG A 328 -4.52 -2.33 -8.55
C ARG A 328 -4.27 -2.07 -10.04
N PRO A 329 -5.09 -2.60 -10.95
CA PRO A 329 -4.79 -2.52 -12.39
C PRO A 329 -4.92 -1.11 -12.95
N MET A 330 -5.81 -0.30 -12.40
CA MET A 330 -6.07 1.05 -12.90
C MET A 330 -6.61 1.96 -11.81
N SER A 331 -6.04 3.15 -11.71
CA SER A 331 -6.50 4.24 -10.83
C SER A 331 -6.35 5.57 -11.54
N THR A 332 -7.19 6.53 -11.19
CA THR A 332 -7.03 7.93 -11.62
C THR A 332 -5.94 8.58 -10.79
N THR A 333 -4.87 9.04 -11.44
CA THR A 333 -3.69 9.58 -10.75
C THR A 333 -3.78 11.08 -10.48
N SER A 334 -4.89 11.77 -10.82
CA SER A 334 -4.99 13.23 -10.83
C SER A 334 -4.66 13.89 -9.49
N ASP A 335 -5.23 13.39 -8.38
CA ASP A 335 -5.00 13.98 -7.07
C ASP A 335 -3.56 13.77 -6.59
N TYR A 336 -3.05 12.54 -6.72
CA TYR A 336 -1.68 12.24 -6.36
C TYR A 336 -0.67 13.00 -7.22
N TRP A 337 -0.93 13.09 -8.53
CA TRP A 337 -0.10 13.87 -9.45
C TRP A 337 -0.07 15.35 -9.06
N TYR A 338 -1.21 15.92 -8.67
CA TYR A 338 -1.32 17.28 -8.18
C TYR A 338 -0.49 17.49 -6.89
N ASP A 339 -0.50 16.50 -5.99
CA ASP A 339 0.23 16.56 -4.72
C ASP A 339 1.75 16.49 -4.88
N ILE A 340 2.24 15.76 -5.90
CA ILE A 340 3.68 15.57 -6.17
C ILE A 340 4.24 16.50 -7.25
N THR A 341 3.40 17.27 -7.92
CA THR A 341 3.81 18.25 -8.94
C THR A 341 3.97 19.63 -8.31
N PRO A 342 5.10 20.32 -8.50
CA PRO A 342 5.27 21.70 -7.99
C PRO A 342 4.22 22.65 -8.57
N LYS A 343 3.83 23.68 -7.81
CA LYS A 343 3.16 24.85 -8.36
C LYS A 343 4.21 25.68 -9.12
N LEU A 344 3.97 25.91 -10.41
CA LEU A 344 4.94 26.52 -11.31
C LEU A 344 4.36 27.81 -11.92
N VAL A 345 4.39 28.89 -11.16
CA VAL A 345 3.89 30.20 -11.61
C VAL A 345 4.75 30.73 -12.75
N GLY A 346 4.11 31.21 -13.82
CA GLY A 346 4.79 31.70 -15.02
C GLY A 346 4.96 30.66 -16.14
N TYR A 347 4.53 29.40 -15.92
CA TYR A 347 4.51 28.37 -16.93
C TYR A 347 3.09 28.07 -17.45
N SER A 348 2.95 27.31 -18.53
CA SER A 348 1.64 26.94 -19.08
C SER A 348 0.85 26.06 -18.10
N SER A 349 -0.49 26.10 -18.21
CA SER A 349 -1.40 25.39 -17.29
C SER A 349 -1.15 23.88 -17.19
N ASP A 350 -0.62 23.23 -18.23
CA ASP A 350 -0.45 21.78 -18.22
C ASP A 350 0.74 21.31 -17.39
N VAL A 351 1.77 22.15 -17.24
CA VAL A 351 2.93 21.83 -16.37
C VAL A 351 2.86 22.51 -15.02
N ALA A 352 1.96 23.50 -14.83
CA ALA A 352 1.88 24.37 -13.67
C ALA A 352 0.73 24.02 -12.70
N LYS A 353 -0.03 22.96 -12.96
CA LYS A 353 -1.26 22.63 -12.20
C LYS A 353 -1.02 21.90 -10.88
N GLY A 354 0.20 21.66 -10.48
CA GLY A 354 0.50 20.97 -9.22
C GLY A 354 0.46 21.93 -8.02
N ALA A 355 0.52 21.36 -6.84
CA ALA A 355 0.58 22.06 -5.57
C ALA A 355 1.80 21.67 -4.71
N GLY A 356 2.40 20.50 -4.94
CA GLY A 356 3.58 20.06 -4.20
C GLY A 356 3.30 19.81 -2.71
N PHE A 357 2.10 19.40 -2.36
CA PHE A 357 1.69 19.21 -0.96
C PHE A 357 2.43 18.07 -0.26
N LEU A 358 2.72 16.97 -0.97
CA LEU A 358 3.38 15.82 -0.39
C LEU A 358 4.88 16.07 -0.30
N SER A 359 5.28 16.64 0.83
CA SER A 359 6.62 17.13 1.09
C SER A 359 7.49 16.03 1.71
N VAL A 360 8.69 15.78 1.14
CA VAL A 360 9.65 14.83 1.72
C VAL A 360 10.28 15.42 2.97
N ASN A 361 10.42 14.61 4.02
CA ASN A 361 11.10 15.02 5.26
C ASN A 361 12.61 15.02 5.09
N GLN A 362 13.32 15.93 5.76
CA GLN A 362 14.79 15.98 5.71
C GLN A 362 15.42 14.65 6.16
N SER A 363 14.83 13.96 7.15
CA SER A 363 15.30 12.66 7.60
C SER A 363 15.34 11.61 6.48
N MET A 364 14.34 11.64 5.58
CA MET A 364 14.32 10.75 4.41
C MET A 364 15.35 11.19 3.35
N VAL A 365 15.53 12.50 3.14
CA VAL A 365 16.60 13.04 2.28
C VAL A 365 17.98 12.60 2.80
N ASP A 366 18.20 12.69 4.11
CA ASP A 366 19.46 12.28 4.77
C ASP A 366 19.68 10.77 4.72
N ALA A 367 18.62 9.94 4.66
CA ALA A 367 18.73 8.48 4.62
C ALA A 367 19.35 7.95 3.33
N TYR A 368 19.11 8.61 2.18
CA TYR A 368 19.72 8.17 0.92
C TYR A 368 21.25 8.20 1.01
N GLU A 369 21.91 7.19 0.42
CA GLU A 369 23.36 7.09 0.37
C GLU A 369 23.97 7.99 -0.72
N MET A 370 25.27 8.09 -0.74
CA MET A 370 26.02 8.69 -1.84
C MET A 370 26.15 7.68 -3.00
N LYS A 371 26.50 8.14 -4.18
CA LYS A 371 26.69 7.31 -5.38
C LYS A 371 27.72 6.18 -5.18
N ASN A 372 28.68 6.35 -4.26
CA ASN A 372 29.66 5.33 -3.90
C ASN A 372 29.12 4.30 -2.88
N GLY A 373 27.86 4.36 -2.47
CA GLY A 373 27.22 3.42 -1.55
C GLY A 373 27.51 3.68 -0.08
N LEU A 374 28.13 4.80 0.26
CA LEU A 374 28.40 5.20 1.64
C LEU A 374 27.30 6.14 2.17
N ARG A 375 26.96 5.98 3.45
CA ARG A 375 26.05 6.91 4.13
C ARG A 375 26.68 8.29 4.24
N ILE A 376 25.85 9.34 4.23
CA ILE A 376 26.31 10.73 4.35
C ILE A 376 27.15 11.02 5.61
N THR A 377 26.99 10.21 6.65
CA THR A 377 27.75 10.30 7.91
C THR A 377 29.14 9.68 7.84
N ASN A 378 29.43 8.90 6.80
CA ASN A 378 30.75 8.31 6.61
C ASN A 378 31.72 9.36 6.05
N SER A 379 32.89 9.52 6.65
CA SER A 379 33.90 10.52 6.25
C SER A 379 34.45 10.32 4.83
N LEU A 380 34.36 9.09 4.28
CA LEU A 380 34.81 8.74 2.93
C LEU A 380 33.69 8.92 1.88
N SER A 381 32.50 9.30 2.31
CA SER A 381 31.32 9.40 1.42
C SER A 381 31.44 10.52 0.38
N GLY A 382 32.24 11.54 0.64
CA GLY A 382 32.32 12.75 -0.17
C GLY A 382 31.13 13.68 -0.03
N TYR A 383 30.26 13.46 0.97
CA TYR A 383 29.11 14.32 1.25
C TYR A 383 29.55 15.69 1.76
N SER A 384 28.85 16.73 1.28
CA SER A 384 28.95 18.10 1.79
C SER A 384 27.58 18.69 2.05
N SER A 385 27.40 19.31 3.20
CA SER A 385 26.14 19.96 3.59
C SER A 385 26.07 21.45 3.23
N SER A 386 27.06 22.00 2.52
CA SER A 386 27.14 23.44 2.20
C SER A 386 27.80 23.69 0.84
N GLY A 387 27.57 24.89 0.30
CA GLY A 387 28.10 25.32 -0.98
C GLY A 387 27.37 24.70 -2.19
N PHE A 388 27.87 25.02 -3.37
CA PHE A 388 27.26 24.64 -4.66
C PHE A 388 28.32 24.07 -5.60
N SER A 389 27.88 23.16 -6.45
CA SER A 389 28.70 22.57 -7.52
C SER A 389 27.89 22.48 -8.83
N ASP A 390 28.58 22.59 -9.96
CA ASP A 390 27.98 22.26 -11.24
C ASP A 390 27.77 20.75 -11.32
N PHE A 391 26.51 20.35 -11.37
CA PHE A 391 26.12 18.95 -11.29
C PHE A 391 25.02 18.62 -12.31
N LYS A 392 25.16 17.50 -13.01
CA LYS A 392 24.15 16.93 -13.89
C LYS A 392 23.51 15.71 -13.24
N SER A 393 22.25 15.82 -12.82
CA SER A 393 21.49 14.67 -12.31
C SER A 393 21.21 13.62 -13.40
N PRO A 394 20.87 12.37 -13.08
CA PRO A 394 20.71 11.29 -14.07
C PRO A 394 19.56 11.53 -15.07
N TYR A 395 18.66 12.45 -14.79
CA TYR A 395 17.55 12.80 -15.67
C TYR A 395 17.64 14.21 -16.27
N ASP A 396 18.68 14.98 -15.94
CA ASP A 396 18.85 16.33 -16.45
C ASP A 396 19.53 16.32 -17.83
N LEU A 397 19.25 17.36 -18.61
CA LEU A 397 19.82 17.55 -19.93
C LEU A 397 21.22 18.17 -19.88
N LYS A 398 21.51 18.95 -18.81
CA LYS A 398 22.78 19.67 -18.62
C LYS A 398 23.15 19.80 -17.14
N ALA A 399 24.38 20.18 -16.87
CA ALA A 399 24.82 20.54 -15.53
C ALA A 399 24.17 21.86 -15.08
N ARG A 400 23.87 21.94 -13.76
CA ARG A 400 23.30 23.12 -13.09
C ARG A 400 24.03 23.36 -11.79
N SER A 401 24.09 24.63 -11.36
CA SER A 401 24.51 24.96 -10.00
C SER A 401 23.56 24.32 -8.99
N THR A 402 24.03 23.31 -8.27
CA THR A 402 23.26 22.46 -7.36
C THR A 402 23.85 22.52 -5.97
N PHE A 403 23.00 22.66 -4.94
CA PHE A 403 23.43 22.62 -3.55
C PHE A 403 24.10 21.29 -3.23
N ASN A 404 25.27 21.30 -2.61
CA ASN A 404 26.14 20.14 -2.46
C ASN A 404 25.50 18.97 -1.72
N GLN A 405 24.55 19.23 -0.83
CA GLN A 405 23.76 18.19 -0.16
C GLN A 405 23.06 17.23 -1.14
N TRP A 406 22.77 17.65 -2.36
CA TRP A 406 22.06 16.87 -3.37
C TRP A 406 22.95 16.35 -4.50
N VAL A 407 24.22 16.66 -4.45
CA VAL A 407 25.22 16.26 -5.47
C VAL A 407 25.70 14.84 -5.20
N ASN A 408 25.86 14.05 -6.26
CA ASN A 408 26.41 12.69 -6.21
C ASN A 408 25.70 11.75 -5.20
N ARG A 409 24.40 11.90 -5.02
CA ARG A 409 23.59 10.94 -4.27
C ARG A 409 23.35 9.68 -5.11
N GLU A 410 22.93 8.59 -4.46
CA GLU A 410 22.51 7.38 -5.15
C GLU A 410 21.33 7.64 -6.11
N ALA A 411 21.13 6.75 -7.10
CA ALA A 411 20.11 6.92 -8.14
C ALA A 411 18.68 7.08 -7.59
N ARG A 412 18.35 6.36 -6.50
CA ARG A 412 17.02 6.38 -5.86
C ARG A 412 16.67 7.71 -5.21
N PHE A 413 17.66 8.52 -4.80
CA PHE A 413 17.43 9.89 -4.36
C PHE A 413 16.76 10.72 -5.47
N TYR A 414 17.29 10.64 -6.69
CA TYR A 414 16.76 11.37 -7.84
C TYR A 414 15.44 10.80 -8.38
N VAL A 415 15.13 9.54 -8.05
CA VAL A 415 13.83 8.93 -8.29
C VAL A 415 12.81 9.44 -7.27
N GLY A 416 13.19 9.55 -6.01
CA GLY A 416 12.29 9.81 -4.88
C GLY A 416 12.02 11.28 -4.57
N VAL A 417 12.94 12.19 -4.92
CA VAL A 417 12.95 13.57 -4.41
C VAL A 417 13.07 14.61 -5.52
N THR A 418 12.12 15.54 -5.55
CA THR A 418 12.25 16.81 -6.28
C THR A 418 12.81 17.84 -5.32
N TYR A 419 13.94 18.46 -5.65
CA TYR A 419 14.64 19.45 -4.84
C TYR A 419 14.71 20.82 -5.55
N ASN A 420 15.03 21.85 -4.81
CA ASN A 420 15.10 23.24 -5.31
C ASN A 420 16.01 23.37 -6.53
N ARG A 421 15.53 24.04 -7.59
CA ARG A 421 16.21 24.26 -8.86
C ARG A 421 16.57 23.01 -9.66
N SER A 422 15.95 21.85 -9.33
CA SER A 422 16.08 20.63 -10.14
C SER A 422 15.31 20.76 -11.44
N TYR A 423 15.76 20.01 -12.49
CA TYR A 423 15.02 19.90 -13.74
C TYR A 423 13.67 19.21 -13.52
N TRP A 424 12.60 19.76 -14.07
CA TRP A 424 11.28 19.14 -14.01
C TRP A 424 11.00 18.30 -15.26
N GLN A 425 10.46 17.10 -15.11
CA GLN A 425 10.27 16.17 -16.24
C GLN A 425 9.11 16.53 -17.15
N ASN A 426 8.01 17.09 -16.63
CA ASN A 426 6.87 17.50 -17.43
C ASN A 426 7.14 18.88 -18.01
N GLN A 427 7.54 18.92 -19.28
CA GLN A 427 7.78 20.17 -19.99
C GLN A 427 6.71 20.42 -21.05
N ALA A 428 6.35 21.68 -21.22
CA ALA A 428 5.57 22.13 -22.35
C ALA A 428 6.53 22.62 -23.46
N GLY A 429 6.63 21.85 -24.54
CA GLY A 429 7.48 22.22 -25.68
C GLY A 429 8.98 22.22 -25.37
N SER A 430 9.70 23.24 -25.83
CA SER A 430 11.15 23.39 -25.64
C SER A 430 11.57 24.18 -24.41
N THR A 431 10.63 24.63 -23.59
CA THR A 431 10.91 25.47 -22.42
C THR A 431 11.32 24.59 -21.24
N GLU A 432 12.50 24.85 -20.68
CA GLU A 432 12.93 24.20 -19.43
C GLU A 432 12.07 24.69 -18.28
N VAL A 433 11.54 23.75 -17.49
CA VAL A 433 10.75 24.01 -16.31
C VAL A 433 11.58 23.68 -15.08
N ILE A 434 11.84 24.68 -14.25
CA ILE A 434 12.68 24.59 -13.05
C ILE A 434 11.88 25.10 -11.86
N PRO A 435 11.49 24.24 -10.91
CA PRO A 435 10.85 24.68 -9.68
C PRO A 435 11.87 25.40 -8.77
N VAL A 436 11.49 26.55 -8.25
CA VAL A 436 12.25 27.34 -7.29
C VAL A 436 11.41 27.46 -6.02
N PHE A 437 11.81 26.72 -4.97
CA PHE A 437 11.09 26.61 -3.69
C PHE A 437 11.48 27.70 -2.67
N GLU A 438 12.48 28.52 -2.96
CA GLU A 438 12.81 29.72 -2.20
C GLU A 438 11.56 30.60 -2.04
N TYR A 439 11.49 31.40 -0.98
CA TYR A 439 10.29 32.17 -0.63
C TYR A 439 9.68 32.93 -1.81
N SER A 440 10.50 33.68 -2.55
CA SER A 440 10.07 34.48 -3.71
C SER A 440 10.02 33.69 -5.03
N GLY A 441 10.40 32.41 -5.04
CA GLY A 441 10.49 31.56 -6.22
C GLY A 441 9.13 31.27 -6.86
N ASN A 442 9.16 30.72 -8.09
CA ASN A 442 7.96 30.37 -8.86
C ASN A 442 7.12 29.24 -8.23
N SER A 443 7.69 28.51 -7.27
CA SER A 443 7.05 27.47 -6.46
C SER A 443 7.20 27.77 -4.95
N GLY A 444 7.54 28.99 -4.58
CA GLY A 444 7.77 29.43 -3.20
C GLY A 444 6.51 29.88 -2.48
N LYS A 445 6.64 30.15 -1.18
CA LYS A 445 5.53 30.53 -0.28
C LYS A 445 4.83 31.83 -0.69
N VAL A 446 5.49 32.74 -1.39
CA VAL A 446 4.88 33.96 -1.92
C VAL A 446 3.79 33.68 -2.95
N GLN A 447 3.87 32.54 -3.64
CA GLN A 447 2.93 32.17 -4.70
C GLN A 447 1.61 31.60 -4.14
N SER A 448 1.66 30.99 -2.96
CA SER A 448 0.48 30.43 -2.29
C SER A 448 0.79 30.11 -0.84
N SER A 449 -0.17 30.34 0.04
CA SER A 449 -0.08 29.89 1.44
C SER A 449 -0.27 28.37 1.58
N TRP A 450 -0.88 27.69 0.59
CA TRP A 450 -1.28 26.28 0.65
C TRP A 450 -0.55 25.42 -0.38
N ASP A 451 -0.52 25.84 -1.66
CA ASP A 451 -0.06 25.05 -2.79
C ASP A 451 1.46 25.11 -2.94
N VAL A 452 2.19 24.74 -1.92
CA VAL A 452 3.66 24.75 -1.89
C VAL A 452 4.18 23.70 -0.92
N THR A 453 5.40 23.24 -1.15
CA THR A 453 6.08 22.33 -0.22
C THR A 453 6.28 22.98 1.15
N SER A 454 6.16 22.17 2.21
CA SER A 454 6.44 22.58 3.58
C SER A 454 7.91 22.41 3.99
N THR A 455 8.68 21.61 3.24
CA THR A 455 10.07 21.25 3.58
C THR A 455 11.10 21.68 2.53
N GLY A 456 10.67 22.27 1.41
CA GLY A 456 11.57 22.54 0.27
C GLY A 456 11.88 21.31 -0.59
N TYR A 457 11.17 20.21 -0.37
CA TYR A 457 11.25 18.97 -1.12
C TYR A 457 9.86 18.45 -1.46
N ILE A 458 9.71 17.73 -2.57
CA ILE A 458 8.45 17.10 -2.98
C ILE A 458 8.73 15.65 -3.35
N VAL A 459 7.81 14.74 -3.00
CA VAL A 459 7.88 13.33 -3.43
C VAL A 459 7.83 13.25 -4.96
N ARG A 460 8.68 12.39 -5.54
CA ARG A 460 8.83 12.23 -7.00
C ARG A 460 8.58 10.82 -7.51
N LYS A 461 8.74 9.79 -6.70
CA LYS A 461 8.84 8.37 -7.11
C LYS A 461 7.73 7.91 -8.08
N GLN A 462 6.52 8.37 -7.88
CA GLN A 462 5.36 8.01 -8.71
C GLN A 462 5.18 8.91 -9.96
N LEU A 463 6.13 9.79 -10.23
CA LEU A 463 6.02 10.74 -11.34
C LEU A 463 6.29 10.06 -12.68
N ALA A 464 5.25 9.89 -13.49
CA ALA A 464 5.39 9.52 -14.89
C ALA A 464 5.89 10.71 -15.74
N THR A 465 6.49 10.43 -16.90
CA THR A 465 7.01 11.46 -17.80
C THR A 465 5.94 12.25 -18.56
N THR A 466 4.71 11.75 -18.62
CA THR A 466 3.63 12.21 -19.52
C THR A 466 2.45 12.87 -18.80
N GLY A 467 2.65 13.44 -17.60
CA GLY A 467 1.56 14.04 -16.82
C GLY A 467 0.73 13.00 -16.06
N TYR A 468 -0.48 13.36 -15.68
CA TYR A 468 -1.39 12.42 -15.04
C TYR A 468 -2.13 11.59 -16.07
N SER A 469 -2.19 10.29 -15.84
CA SER A 469 -2.96 9.32 -16.62
C SER A 469 -3.45 8.22 -15.69
N SER A 470 -4.50 7.51 -16.10
CA SER A 470 -4.88 6.31 -15.36
C SER A 470 -3.80 5.25 -15.51
N ARG A 471 -3.35 4.68 -14.40
CA ARG A 471 -2.37 3.58 -14.35
C ARG A 471 -2.50 2.75 -13.07
N GLY A 472 -1.76 1.64 -13.01
CA GLY A 472 -1.76 0.76 -11.86
C GLY A 472 -1.00 1.32 -10.65
N TRP A 473 -1.34 0.80 -9.47
CA TRP A 473 -0.55 0.94 -8.24
C TRP A 473 -0.07 -0.43 -7.79
N VAL A 474 1.24 -0.58 -7.59
CA VAL A 474 1.83 -1.82 -7.07
C VAL A 474 1.63 -1.92 -5.56
N TYR A 475 1.03 -3.04 -5.09
CA TYR A 475 0.92 -3.33 -3.66
C TYR A 475 2.08 -4.17 -3.15
N LEU A 476 2.60 -5.06 -4.00
CA LEU A 476 3.66 -5.99 -3.65
C LEU A 476 4.51 -6.32 -4.88
N ARG A 477 5.83 -6.24 -4.73
CA ARG A 477 6.81 -6.54 -5.77
C ARG A 477 7.99 -7.36 -5.22
N LEU A 478 8.73 -8.01 -6.10
CA LEU A 478 9.76 -8.97 -5.76
C LEU A 478 10.85 -8.42 -4.82
N ALA A 479 11.24 -7.14 -4.98
CA ALA A 479 12.22 -6.54 -4.08
C ALA A 479 11.77 -6.56 -2.61
N GLN A 480 10.46 -6.43 -2.33
CA GLN A 480 9.95 -6.57 -0.97
C GLN A 480 10.12 -8.00 -0.45
N ILE A 481 9.84 -9.02 -1.28
CA ILE A 481 10.05 -10.44 -0.93
C ILE A 481 11.52 -10.72 -0.59
N TYR A 482 12.46 -10.18 -1.36
CA TYR A 482 13.89 -10.33 -1.08
C TYR A 482 14.27 -9.74 0.29
N LEU A 483 13.75 -8.56 0.61
CA LEU A 483 14.02 -7.90 1.90
C LEU A 483 13.29 -8.58 3.06
N ASP A 484 12.10 -9.12 2.84
CA ASP A 484 11.36 -9.91 3.84
C ASP A 484 12.13 -11.22 4.15
N TYR A 485 12.62 -11.90 3.13
CA TYR A 485 13.46 -13.09 3.32
C TYR A 485 14.74 -12.79 4.08
N ALA A 486 15.47 -11.73 3.68
CA ALA A 486 16.68 -11.31 4.36
C ALA A 486 16.43 -10.96 5.84
N GLU A 487 15.33 -10.25 6.13
CA GLU A 487 14.93 -9.90 7.50
C GLU A 487 14.60 -11.15 8.32
N ALA A 488 13.71 -12.02 7.82
CA ALA A 488 13.34 -13.24 8.54
C ALA A 488 14.54 -14.16 8.77
N LEU A 489 15.40 -14.31 7.77
CA LEU A 489 16.58 -15.16 7.85
C LEU A 489 17.60 -14.62 8.87
N ASN A 490 17.77 -13.31 8.98
CA ASN A 490 18.61 -12.69 10.00
C ASN A 490 18.11 -12.95 11.44
N GLU A 491 16.80 -13.15 11.63
CA GLU A 491 16.25 -13.49 12.95
C GLU A 491 16.40 -14.99 13.29
N VAL A 492 16.52 -15.88 12.29
CA VAL A 492 16.61 -17.34 12.47
C VAL A 492 18.05 -17.85 12.41
N ASP A 493 18.81 -17.38 11.45
CA ASP A 493 20.17 -17.84 11.13
C ASP A 493 21.08 -16.66 10.78
N PRO A 494 21.44 -15.83 11.80
CA PRO A 494 22.33 -14.68 11.59
C PRO A 494 23.68 -15.12 11.02
N GLY A 495 24.12 -14.49 9.96
CA GLY A 495 25.36 -14.85 9.25
C GLY A 495 25.15 -15.75 8.04
N ASN A 496 23.94 -16.17 7.76
CA ASN A 496 23.62 -16.86 6.51
C ASN A 496 23.92 -15.96 5.30
N THR A 497 24.63 -16.50 4.33
CA THR A 497 25.11 -15.74 3.16
C THR A 497 23.99 -15.23 2.26
N ASP A 498 22.84 -15.89 2.25
CA ASP A 498 21.67 -15.45 1.47
C ASP A 498 21.15 -14.08 1.95
N ILE A 499 21.36 -13.72 3.22
CA ILE A 499 20.92 -12.41 3.74
C ILE A 499 21.50 -11.28 2.90
N LEU A 500 22.83 -11.21 2.82
CA LEU A 500 23.50 -10.16 2.05
C LEU A 500 23.37 -10.36 0.55
N LYS A 501 23.24 -11.60 0.07
CA LYS A 501 22.97 -11.89 -1.35
C LYS A 501 21.72 -11.14 -1.83
N TYR A 502 20.59 -11.29 -1.14
CA TYR A 502 19.33 -10.67 -1.56
C TYR A 502 19.30 -9.14 -1.35
N VAL A 503 19.93 -8.63 -0.30
CA VAL A 503 20.16 -7.19 -0.12
C VAL A 503 21.02 -6.63 -1.25
N ASN A 504 22.10 -7.30 -1.61
CA ASN A 504 23.03 -6.87 -2.64
C ASN A 504 22.42 -6.89 -4.05
N LEU A 505 21.50 -7.81 -4.35
CA LEU A 505 20.76 -7.80 -5.63
C LEU A 505 20.03 -6.47 -5.84
N ILE A 506 19.43 -5.92 -4.79
CA ILE A 506 18.72 -4.63 -4.82
C ILE A 506 19.72 -3.47 -4.95
N ARG A 507 20.78 -3.48 -4.15
CA ARG A 507 21.82 -2.43 -4.20
C ARG A 507 22.47 -2.34 -5.56
N VAL A 508 22.86 -3.47 -6.14
CA VAL A 508 23.49 -3.53 -7.47
C VAL A 508 22.52 -3.03 -8.56
N ARG A 509 21.21 -3.38 -8.48
CA ARG A 509 20.20 -2.83 -9.38
C ARG A 509 20.11 -1.30 -9.27
N ALA A 510 20.28 -0.75 -8.05
CA ALA A 510 20.30 0.69 -7.80
C ALA A 510 21.62 1.37 -8.14
N GLY A 511 22.60 0.63 -8.71
CA GLY A 511 23.92 1.13 -9.10
C GLY A 511 24.90 1.32 -7.95
N LEU A 512 24.64 0.67 -6.82
CA LEU A 512 25.50 0.71 -5.64
C LEU A 512 26.35 -0.56 -5.52
N PRO A 513 27.56 -0.48 -4.94
CA PRO A 513 28.32 -1.66 -4.59
C PRO A 513 27.58 -2.47 -3.51
N GLY A 514 27.69 -3.80 -3.60
CA GLY A 514 27.16 -4.70 -2.58
C GLY A 514 28.02 -4.72 -1.33
N TYR A 515 27.42 -4.98 -0.18
CA TYR A 515 28.16 -5.20 1.07
C TYR A 515 29.09 -6.41 0.93
N GLY A 516 30.36 -6.23 1.29
CA GLY A 516 31.38 -7.29 1.20
C GLY A 516 31.76 -7.69 -0.23
N SER A 517 31.50 -6.85 -1.23
CA SER A 517 31.81 -7.14 -2.64
C SER A 517 33.29 -7.01 -3.03
N GLY A 518 34.15 -6.69 -2.08
CA GLY A 518 35.60 -6.45 -2.31
C GLY A 518 35.93 -4.98 -2.60
N ASP A 519 34.94 -4.10 -2.66
CA ASP A 519 35.17 -2.67 -2.58
C ASP A 519 35.53 -2.32 -1.14
N SER A 520 36.74 -1.78 -0.91
CA SER A 520 37.34 -1.61 0.40
C SER A 520 36.53 -0.74 1.37
N ASP A 521 35.64 0.11 0.83
CA ASP A 521 34.91 1.07 1.65
C ASP A 521 33.50 0.54 2.07
N ILE A 522 33.03 -0.56 1.47
CA ILE A 522 31.71 -1.16 1.75
C ILE A 522 31.90 -2.53 2.43
N GLU A 523 32.21 -2.48 3.71
CA GLU A 523 32.37 -3.69 4.52
C GLU A 523 31.05 -4.42 4.75
N ALA A 524 31.09 -5.75 4.84
CA ALA A 524 29.95 -6.55 5.26
C ALA A 524 29.67 -6.33 6.75
N PRO A 525 28.41 -6.09 7.15
CA PRO A 525 28.05 -6.07 8.56
C PRO A 525 28.24 -7.47 9.18
N THR A 526 28.76 -7.53 10.42
CA THR A 526 29.21 -8.78 11.03
C THR A 526 28.34 -9.30 12.17
N THR A 527 27.44 -8.47 12.71
CA THR A 527 26.56 -8.87 13.81
C THR A 527 25.10 -8.87 13.37
N GLN A 528 24.26 -9.69 14.01
CA GLN A 528 22.82 -9.70 13.74
C GLN A 528 22.21 -8.29 13.81
N SER A 529 22.61 -7.47 14.77
CA SER A 529 22.11 -6.11 14.94
C SER A 529 22.49 -5.21 13.77
N THR A 530 23.77 -5.21 13.36
CA THR A 530 24.22 -4.39 12.24
C THR A 530 23.65 -4.86 10.90
N VAL A 531 23.46 -6.16 10.73
CA VAL A 531 22.76 -6.73 9.56
C VAL A 531 21.28 -6.28 9.55
N ARG A 532 20.59 -6.31 10.71
CA ARG A 532 19.23 -5.82 10.85
C ARG A 532 19.10 -4.34 10.48
N GLU A 533 20.05 -3.51 10.92
CA GLU A 533 20.09 -2.07 10.54
C GLU A 533 20.27 -1.88 9.04
N VAL A 534 21.13 -2.64 8.40
CA VAL A 534 21.35 -2.61 6.95
C VAL A 534 20.08 -3.01 6.20
N ILE A 535 19.42 -4.09 6.60
CA ILE A 535 18.16 -4.54 5.98
C ILE A 535 17.07 -3.47 6.12
N ARG A 536 16.87 -2.93 7.33
CA ARG A 536 15.87 -1.90 7.60
C ARG A 536 16.15 -0.61 6.83
N HIS A 537 17.41 -0.25 6.69
CA HIS A 537 17.84 0.90 5.90
C HIS A 537 17.59 0.69 4.40
N GLU A 538 17.96 -0.49 3.87
CA GLU A 538 17.69 -0.82 2.47
C GLU A 538 16.18 -0.84 2.17
N ARG A 539 15.36 -1.38 3.09
CA ARG A 539 13.90 -1.33 2.98
C ARG A 539 13.37 0.10 2.95
N GLN A 540 13.88 0.98 3.82
CA GLN A 540 13.47 2.38 3.87
C GLN A 540 13.69 3.09 2.54
N ILE A 541 14.82 2.86 1.88
CA ILE A 541 15.19 3.53 0.63
C ILE A 541 14.52 2.87 -0.56
N GLU A 542 14.58 1.54 -0.65
CA GLU A 542 14.06 0.79 -1.79
C GLU A 542 12.54 0.93 -1.92
N LEU A 543 11.83 0.78 -0.82
CA LEU A 543 10.37 0.81 -0.75
C LEU A 543 9.81 2.20 -0.37
N ALA A 544 10.65 3.24 -0.41
CA ALA A 544 10.25 4.61 -0.11
C ALA A 544 9.02 5.03 -0.93
N PHE A 545 8.06 5.67 -0.28
CA PHE A 545 6.83 6.22 -0.88
C PHE A 545 5.92 5.17 -1.57
N GLU A 546 6.03 3.90 -1.17
CA GLU A 546 5.17 2.79 -1.63
C GLU A 546 4.18 2.33 -0.55
N ASN A 547 3.93 3.15 0.47
CA ASN A 547 3.04 2.88 1.60
C ASN A 547 3.49 1.71 2.51
N VAL A 548 4.75 1.27 2.43
CA VAL A 548 5.30 0.15 3.23
C VAL A 548 5.84 0.65 4.56
N ARG A 549 6.56 1.78 4.57
CA ARG A 549 7.26 2.31 5.74
C ARG A 549 6.37 2.50 6.97
N TYR A 550 5.13 2.96 6.78
CA TYR A 550 4.14 3.13 7.84
C TYR A 550 3.93 1.86 8.67
N PHE A 551 3.85 0.71 8.01
CA PHE A 551 3.66 -0.59 8.64
C PHE A 551 4.96 -1.14 9.21
N ASP A 552 6.09 -0.94 8.54
CA ASP A 552 7.41 -1.36 9.03
C ASP A 552 7.75 -0.72 10.38
N LEU A 553 7.54 0.58 10.54
CA LEU A 553 7.79 1.28 11.80
C LEU A 553 6.95 0.72 12.96
N ARG A 554 5.70 0.35 12.67
CA ARG A 554 4.77 -0.21 13.67
C ARG A 554 5.10 -1.65 14.02
N ARG A 555 5.31 -2.50 13.03
CA ARG A 555 5.61 -3.92 13.29
C ARG A 555 6.95 -4.11 14.00
N TRP A 556 7.92 -3.22 13.78
CA TRP A 556 9.21 -3.22 14.50
C TRP A 556 9.14 -2.56 15.88
N LEU A 557 8.04 -1.94 16.27
CA LEU A 557 7.84 -1.16 17.51
C LEU A 557 8.85 0.00 17.66
N ILE A 558 9.20 0.66 16.56
CA ILE A 558 10.09 1.85 16.55
C ILE A 558 9.34 3.14 16.17
N ALA A 559 8.02 3.07 15.99
CA ALA A 559 7.24 4.23 15.54
C ALA A 559 7.21 5.34 16.61
N GLU A 560 7.25 5.02 17.90
CA GLU A 560 7.25 6.03 18.97
C GLU A 560 8.50 6.93 18.86
N GLU A 561 9.67 6.36 18.63
CA GLU A 561 10.92 7.11 18.45
C GLU A 561 10.94 7.87 17.11
N THR A 562 10.63 7.19 16.01
CA THR A 562 10.74 7.75 14.65
C THR A 562 9.64 8.76 14.33
N MET A 563 8.39 8.43 14.68
CA MET A 563 7.23 9.28 14.41
C MET A 563 7.01 10.35 15.47
N GLY A 564 7.58 10.18 16.68
CA GLY A 564 7.65 11.22 17.70
C GLY A 564 8.72 12.29 17.42
N ALA A 565 9.62 12.05 16.47
CA ALA A 565 10.68 12.97 16.12
C ALA A 565 10.16 14.21 15.36
N ASN A 566 10.80 15.34 15.57
CA ASN A 566 10.50 16.59 14.87
C ASN A 566 10.80 16.48 13.38
N VAL A 567 10.01 17.16 12.56
CA VAL A 567 10.21 17.23 11.11
C VAL A 567 10.99 18.49 10.74
N TYR A 568 12.05 18.27 9.97
CA TYR A 568 12.89 19.33 9.44
C TYR A 568 12.81 19.39 7.92
N GLY A 569 13.18 20.54 7.35
CA GLY A 569 13.29 20.78 5.92
C GLY A 569 14.22 21.98 5.66
N MET A 570 14.27 22.44 4.42
CA MET A 570 14.87 23.72 4.06
C MET A 570 14.01 24.88 4.58
N ASN A 571 14.60 26.06 4.73
CA ASN A 571 13.90 27.27 5.16
C ASN A 571 13.07 27.87 4.02
N VAL A 572 11.86 27.35 3.82
CA VAL A 572 10.93 27.78 2.76
C VAL A 572 10.41 29.23 2.95
N TYR A 573 10.77 29.89 4.04
CA TYR A 573 10.43 31.28 4.33
C TYR A 573 11.57 32.27 4.04
N ALA A 574 12.67 31.77 3.43
CA ALA A 574 13.83 32.57 3.06
C ALA A 574 14.20 32.44 1.58
N ASP A 575 15.00 33.36 1.10
CA ASP A 575 15.59 33.36 -0.24
C ASP A 575 17.12 33.23 -0.16
N GLY A 576 17.77 32.93 -1.27
CA GLY A 576 19.22 32.83 -1.37
C GLY A 576 19.81 31.78 -0.44
N ASP A 577 20.95 32.05 0.19
CA ASP A 577 21.67 31.10 1.03
C ASP A 577 20.88 30.69 2.29
N ASP A 578 20.06 31.59 2.84
CA ASP A 578 19.24 31.31 4.02
C ASP A 578 18.16 30.27 3.77
N PHE A 579 17.74 30.05 2.50
CA PHE A 579 16.83 28.97 2.14
C PHE A 579 17.43 27.58 2.45
N TYR A 580 18.74 27.42 2.29
CA TYR A 580 19.43 26.13 2.45
C TYR A 580 19.72 25.77 3.92
N GLU A 581 19.29 26.60 4.86
CA GLU A 581 19.36 26.29 6.28
C GLU A 581 18.31 25.25 6.67
N LYS A 582 18.76 24.21 7.40
CA LYS A 582 17.86 23.19 7.96
C LYS A 582 17.03 23.80 9.09
N THR A 583 15.71 23.87 8.90
CA THR A 583 14.77 24.45 9.87
C THR A 583 13.72 23.46 10.33
N LEU A 584 13.20 23.68 11.55
CA LEU A 584 12.08 22.93 12.08
C LEU A 584 10.79 23.30 11.32
N THR A 585 10.15 22.29 10.72
CA THR A 585 8.88 22.47 9.99
C THR A 585 7.68 22.30 10.92
N TYR A 586 7.64 21.21 11.68
CA TYR A 586 6.62 20.98 12.70
C TYR A 586 7.03 19.86 13.68
N ASN A 587 6.32 19.82 14.83
CA ASN A 587 6.49 18.78 15.83
C ASN A 587 5.50 17.66 15.58
N ARG A 588 5.95 16.40 15.71
CA ARG A 588 5.13 15.22 15.69
C ARG A 588 4.88 14.70 17.10
N ARG A 589 3.85 13.88 17.21
CA ARG A 589 3.55 13.12 18.42
C ARG A 589 3.05 11.75 18.03
N PHE A 590 3.59 10.72 18.67
CA PHE A 590 3.12 9.34 18.53
C PHE A 590 2.94 8.77 19.94
N LEU A 591 1.80 8.16 20.21
CA LEU A 591 1.48 7.53 21.47
C LEU A 591 1.40 6.03 21.29
N GLN A 592 1.54 5.29 22.38
CA GLN A 592 1.43 3.82 22.37
C GLN A 592 0.12 3.33 21.73
N ARG A 593 -1.00 4.03 21.94
CA ARG A 593 -2.28 3.67 21.31
C ARG A 593 -2.23 3.73 19.77
N ASP A 594 -1.37 4.58 19.18
CA ASP A 594 -1.30 4.80 17.73
C ASP A 594 -0.65 3.63 16.96
N TYR A 595 -0.13 2.61 17.65
CA TYR A 595 0.33 1.36 17.04
C TYR A 595 -0.81 0.57 16.39
N LEU A 596 -2.02 0.64 16.95
CA LEU A 596 -3.21 0.01 16.40
C LEU A 596 -4.32 1.05 16.20
N TRP A 597 -5.04 0.91 15.11
CA TRP A 597 -6.21 1.74 14.84
C TRP A 597 -7.35 1.40 15.80
N PRO A 598 -8.17 2.39 16.21
CA PRO A 598 -9.35 2.11 17.02
C PRO A 598 -10.38 1.32 16.21
N VAL A 599 -11.01 0.35 16.86
CA VAL A 599 -12.26 -0.22 16.36
C VAL A 599 -13.31 0.91 16.38
N PRO A 600 -14.15 1.06 15.33
CA PRO A 600 -15.14 2.14 15.28
C PRO A 600 -16.05 2.13 16.51
N ASN A 601 -16.24 3.30 17.11
CA ASN A 601 -17.09 3.41 18.30
C ASN A 601 -18.52 2.92 18.05
N ASP A 602 -19.06 3.19 16.86
CA ASP A 602 -20.41 2.74 16.50
C ASP A 602 -20.54 1.21 16.45
N GLU A 603 -19.47 0.51 16.07
CA GLU A 603 -19.45 -0.95 16.05
C GLU A 603 -19.32 -1.52 17.49
N ILE A 604 -18.50 -0.89 18.36
CA ILE A 604 -18.42 -1.25 19.77
C ILE A 604 -19.79 -1.09 20.46
N LEU A 605 -20.54 -0.04 20.12
CA LEU A 605 -21.87 0.20 20.71
C LEU A 605 -22.95 -0.76 20.19
N LYS A 606 -22.79 -1.28 18.96
CA LYS A 606 -23.74 -2.24 18.37
C LYS A 606 -23.50 -3.67 18.81
N ASP A 607 -22.23 -4.06 18.96
CA ASP A 607 -21.85 -5.43 19.30
C ASP A 607 -21.32 -5.52 20.72
N LYS A 608 -22.11 -6.15 21.60
CA LYS A 608 -21.80 -6.30 23.03
C LYS A 608 -20.53 -7.10 23.33
N TYR A 609 -20.03 -7.92 22.38
CA TYR A 609 -18.82 -8.72 22.57
C TYR A 609 -17.55 -8.05 22.03
N LEU A 610 -17.72 -7.01 21.23
CA LEU A 610 -16.61 -6.33 20.62
C LEU A 610 -15.85 -5.46 21.62
N VAL A 611 -14.53 -5.56 21.64
CA VAL A 611 -13.65 -4.82 22.54
C VAL A 611 -12.74 -3.86 21.77
N GLN A 612 -12.43 -2.72 22.40
CA GLN A 612 -11.58 -1.68 21.82
C GLN A 612 -10.09 -2.00 21.97
N ASN A 613 -9.27 -1.45 21.09
CA ASN A 613 -7.81 -1.45 21.23
C ASN A 613 -7.36 -0.58 22.41
N PRO A 614 -6.26 -0.93 23.11
CA PRO A 614 -5.82 -0.22 24.31
C PRO A 614 -5.54 1.27 24.05
N GLY A 615 -6.05 2.14 24.91
CA GLY A 615 -5.84 3.59 24.87
C GLY A 615 -6.85 4.39 24.03
N TRP A 616 -7.83 3.70 23.46
CA TRP A 616 -8.92 4.31 22.68
C TRP A 616 -10.26 4.37 23.42
#